data_6b1a7b7b16dbf80be3d03bb9b17ab822
#
_entry.id   6b1a7b7b16dbf80be3d03bb9b17ab822
#
_cell.length_a   1.000
_cell.length_b   1.000
_cell.length_c   1.000
_cell.angle_alpha   90.00
_cell.angle_beta   90.00
_cell.angle_gamma   90.00
#
_symmetry.space_group_name_H-M   'P 1'
#
loop_
_entity.id
_entity.type
_entity.pdbx_description
1 polymer ?
#
loop_
_entity_poly.entity_id
_entity_poly.type
_entity_poly.pdbx_seq_one_letter_code
_entity_poly.pdbx_strand_id
1 'polypeptide(L)'
;MRLVIFIALVVISSFSAGLYGVFYDQISYSISPEFFEKLRFPSDGYHLSDRVHPRLKAAYAGWTHTWQVGLILGGILALAGLMHHNLRRMFSVTLVSFFITLVMAFLFGMVGLYMGSTKTGGDDVYLSLPPDIKDPHHFMMVQNMQNFSYVGALAGIFIGLFYHLYQRNKDRKLHLQIEE
;
A
#
# COMPACT_ATOMS: atom_id res chain seq x y z
N MET A 1 2.77 -28.08 7.36
CA MET A 1 1.54 -27.30 7.17
C MET A 1 1.69 -25.80 7.50
N ARG A 2 2.30 -25.38 8.61
CA ARG A 2 2.49 -23.96 8.95
C ARG A 2 3.31 -23.19 7.89
N LEU A 3 4.39 -23.79 7.40
CA LEU A 3 5.23 -23.18 6.35
C LEU A 3 4.44 -22.95 5.05
N VAL A 4 3.58 -23.90 4.68
CA VAL A 4 2.73 -23.75 3.47
C VAL A 4 1.77 -22.57 3.62
N ILE A 5 1.12 -22.43 4.79
CA ILE A 5 0.23 -21.29 5.06
C ILE A 5 1.02 -19.97 5.09
N PHE A 6 2.21 -19.97 5.68
CA PHE A 6 3.08 -18.79 5.67
C PHE A 6 3.39 -18.33 4.24
N ILE A 7 3.86 -19.26 3.39
CA ILE A 7 4.17 -18.95 1.98
C ILE A 7 2.91 -18.47 1.24
N ALA A 8 1.77 -19.16 1.45
CA ALA A 8 0.51 -18.76 0.83
C ALA A 8 0.10 -17.34 1.23
N LEU A 9 0.22 -16.98 2.52
CA LEU A 9 -0.08 -15.63 3.01
C LEU A 9 0.82 -14.57 2.36
N VAL A 10 2.12 -14.84 2.26
CA VAL A 10 3.07 -13.91 1.61
C VAL A 10 2.72 -13.71 0.14
N VAL A 11 2.41 -14.80 -0.58
CA VAL A 11 2.02 -14.72 -2.00
C VAL A 11 0.70 -13.97 -2.18
N ILE A 12 -0.33 -14.28 -1.36
CA ILE A 12 -1.63 -13.60 -1.40
C ILE A 12 -1.45 -12.11 -1.10
N SER A 13 -0.66 -11.77 -0.09
CA SER A 13 -0.40 -10.38 0.28
C SER A 13 0.32 -9.62 -0.85
N SER A 14 1.32 -10.23 -1.46
CA SER A 14 2.06 -9.66 -2.59
C SER A 14 1.15 -9.40 -3.80
N PHE A 15 0.33 -10.38 -4.16
CA PHE A 15 -0.62 -10.27 -5.27
C PHE A 15 -1.70 -9.21 -4.99
N SER A 16 -2.27 -9.21 -3.78
CA SER A 16 -3.29 -8.24 -3.39
C SER A 16 -2.75 -6.81 -3.35
N ALA A 17 -1.50 -6.62 -2.92
CA ALA A 17 -0.83 -5.32 -2.97
C ALA A 17 -0.61 -4.87 -4.43
N GLY A 18 -0.20 -5.77 -5.31
CA GLY A 18 -0.08 -5.46 -6.74
C GLY A 18 -1.40 -4.98 -7.34
N LEU A 19 -2.51 -5.67 -7.06
CA LEU A 19 -3.84 -5.24 -7.48
C LEU A 19 -4.23 -3.88 -6.88
N TYR A 20 -3.98 -3.69 -5.58
CA TYR A 20 -4.18 -2.39 -4.93
C TYR A 20 -3.44 -1.28 -5.66
N GLY A 21 -2.17 -1.48 -6.01
CA GLY A 21 -1.36 -0.50 -6.75
C GLY A 21 -1.92 -0.19 -8.12
N VAL A 22 -2.40 -1.21 -8.85
CA VAL A 22 -3.08 -1.00 -10.13
C VAL A 22 -4.28 -0.06 -9.97
N PHE A 23 -5.19 -0.33 -9.02
CA PHE A 23 -6.36 0.52 -8.78
C PHE A 23 -5.97 1.91 -8.30
N TYR A 24 -5.03 2.00 -7.38
CA TYR A 24 -4.57 3.26 -6.80
C TYR A 24 -3.96 4.18 -7.86
N ASP A 25 -3.11 3.63 -8.74
CA ASP A 25 -2.49 4.38 -9.81
C ASP A 25 -3.47 4.75 -10.93
N GLN A 26 -4.56 3.99 -11.14
CA GLN A 26 -5.65 4.44 -12.03
C GLN A 26 -6.36 5.69 -11.49
N ILE A 27 -6.60 5.75 -10.18
CA ILE A 27 -7.18 6.95 -9.54
C ILE A 27 -6.21 8.12 -9.67
N SER A 28 -4.96 7.92 -9.30
CA SER A 28 -3.89 8.93 -9.35
C SER A 28 -3.69 9.46 -10.77
N TYR A 29 -3.66 8.57 -11.77
CA TYR A 29 -3.53 8.94 -13.19
C TYR A 29 -4.72 9.79 -13.68
N SER A 30 -5.92 9.52 -13.18
CA SER A 30 -7.11 10.31 -13.53
C SER A 30 -7.05 11.74 -12.97
N ILE A 31 -6.32 11.97 -11.89
CA ILE A 31 -6.14 13.28 -11.25
C ILE A 31 -5.02 14.06 -11.95
N SER A 32 -3.86 13.42 -12.13
CA SER A 32 -2.71 14.04 -12.79
C SER A 32 -1.96 13.06 -13.70
N PRO A 33 -2.28 13.01 -14.99
CA PRO A 33 -1.45 12.28 -15.96
C PRO A 33 0.00 12.75 -15.99
N GLU A 34 0.24 14.07 -15.81
CA GLU A 34 1.58 14.66 -15.83
C GLU A 34 2.50 14.09 -14.73
N PHE A 35 1.97 13.72 -13.56
CA PHE A 35 2.75 13.07 -12.52
C PHE A 35 3.38 11.76 -13.03
N PHE A 36 2.64 10.99 -13.80
CA PHE A 36 3.15 9.75 -14.38
C PHE A 36 4.11 10.00 -15.54
N GLU A 37 3.74 10.87 -16.46
CA GLU A 37 4.50 11.13 -17.69
C GLU A 37 5.82 11.86 -17.44
N LYS A 38 5.83 12.80 -16.49
CA LYS A 38 7.02 13.64 -16.20
C LYS A 38 7.89 13.10 -15.06
N LEU A 39 7.33 12.35 -14.12
CA LEU A 39 8.06 11.84 -12.96
C LEU A 39 8.10 10.31 -12.92
N ARG A 40 6.94 9.64 -12.90
CA ARG A 40 6.85 8.22 -12.60
C ARG A 40 7.46 7.36 -13.70
N PHE A 41 7.05 7.52 -14.95
CA PHE A 41 7.54 6.70 -16.06
C PHE A 41 9.04 6.91 -16.33
N PRO A 42 9.59 8.15 -16.33
CA PRO A 42 11.02 8.36 -16.50
C PRO A 42 11.85 7.82 -15.34
N SER A 43 11.41 8.01 -14.08
CA SER A 43 12.16 7.57 -12.90
C SER A 43 12.26 6.05 -12.77
N ASP A 44 11.22 5.34 -13.22
CA ASP A 44 11.13 3.90 -13.11
C ASP A 44 11.85 3.16 -14.28
N GLY A 45 12.38 3.89 -15.24
CA GLY A 45 13.04 3.33 -16.42
C GLY A 45 12.10 2.50 -17.30
N TYR A 46 10.80 2.76 -17.24
CA TYR A 46 9.81 2.04 -18.05
C TYR A 46 9.92 2.41 -19.52
N HIS A 47 10.72 1.67 -20.24
CA HIS A 47 10.81 1.72 -21.71
C HIS A 47 9.67 0.95 -22.38
N LEU A 48 8.46 1.02 -21.81
CA LEU A 48 7.30 0.51 -22.52
C LEU A 48 7.13 1.32 -23.80
N SER A 49 6.98 0.59 -24.93
CA SER A 49 6.77 1.19 -26.23
C SER A 49 5.73 2.32 -26.17
N ASP A 50 5.95 3.40 -26.92
CA ASP A 50 4.99 4.52 -27.06
C ASP A 50 3.63 4.09 -27.62
N ARG A 51 3.55 2.86 -28.19
CA ARG A 51 2.30 2.24 -28.64
C ARG A 51 1.39 1.77 -27.50
N VAL A 52 1.93 1.63 -26.27
CA VAL A 52 1.13 1.18 -25.11
C VAL A 52 0.34 2.35 -24.56
N HIS A 53 -0.96 2.14 -24.38
CA HIS A 53 -1.84 3.16 -23.83
C HIS A 53 -1.37 3.65 -22.47
N PRO A 54 -1.31 4.97 -22.18
CA PRO A 54 -0.74 5.49 -20.93
C PRO A 54 -1.37 4.93 -19.64
N ARG A 55 -2.68 4.65 -19.65
CA ARG A 55 -3.35 3.99 -18.49
C ARG A 55 -2.84 2.59 -18.22
N LEU A 56 -2.44 1.83 -19.25
CA LEU A 56 -1.83 0.52 -19.07
C LEU A 56 -0.41 0.65 -18.51
N LYS A 57 0.32 1.70 -18.92
CA LYS A 57 1.61 2.04 -18.31
C LYS A 57 1.44 2.36 -16.83
N ALA A 58 0.43 3.15 -16.45
CA ALA A 58 0.13 3.46 -15.04
C ALA A 58 -0.28 2.20 -14.24
N ALA A 59 -1.11 1.33 -14.81
CA ALA A 59 -1.46 0.04 -14.18
C ALA A 59 -0.22 -0.83 -13.93
N TYR A 60 0.67 -0.93 -14.92
CA TYR A 60 1.92 -1.67 -14.81
C TYR A 60 2.84 -1.06 -13.75
N ALA A 61 2.96 0.27 -13.71
CA ALA A 61 3.72 0.98 -12.68
C ALA A 61 3.16 0.68 -11.28
N GLY A 62 1.85 0.80 -11.09
CA GLY A 62 1.19 0.48 -9.82
C GLY A 62 1.46 -0.95 -9.37
N TRP A 63 1.35 -1.93 -10.28
CA TRP A 63 1.68 -3.32 -9.97
C TRP A 63 3.13 -3.48 -9.51
N THR A 64 4.08 -3.01 -10.32
CA THR A 64 5.51 -3.24 -10.09
C THR A 64 6.05 -2.58 -8.83
N HIS A 65 5.49 -1.44 -8.41
CA HIS A 65 5.89 -0.77 -7.19
C HIS A 65 5.30 -1.39 -5.92
N THR A 66 4.10 -1.98 -6.01
CA THR A 66 3.37 -2.38 -4.80
C THR A 66 3.47 -3.86 -4.48
N TRP A 67 3.64 -4.77 -5.47
CA TRP A 67 3.75 -6.20 -5.18
C TRP A 67 4.95 -6.53 -4.28
N GLN A 68 6.09 -5.84 -4.47
CA GLN A 68 7.30 -6.01 -3.64
C GLN A 68 7.04 -5.52 -2.21
N VAL A 69 6.37 -4.37 -2.07
CA VAL A 69 5.95 -3.85 -0.77
C VAL A 69 5.03 -4.86 -0.09
N GLY A 70 4.05 -5.39 -0.80
CA GLY A 70 3.15 -6.44 -0.31
C GLY A 70 3.87 -7.71 0.14
N LEU A 71 4.94 -8.10 -0.55
CA LEU A 71 5.78 -9.24 -0.16
C LEU A 71 6.45 -8.98 1.19
N ILE A 72 7.04 -7.80 1.39
CA ILE A 72 7.72 -7.43 2.63
C ILE A 72 6.70 -7.30 3.78
N LEU A 73 5.65 -6.51 3.60
CA LEU A 73 4.65 -6.25 4.63
C LEU A 73 3.85 -7.51 4.97
N GLY A 74 3.47 -8.29 3.95
CA GLY A 74 2.83 -9.59 4.11
C GLY A 74 3.73 -10.59 4.83
N GLY A 75 5.03 -10.59 4.53
CA GLY A 75 6.04 -11.39 5.22
C GLY A 75 6.12 -11.08 6.72
N ILE A 76 6.20 -9.78 7.08
CA ILE A 76 6.22 -9.33 8.48
C ILE A 76 4.95 -9.77 9.21
N LEU A 77 3.77 -9.56 8.64
CA LEU A 77 2.50 -9.96 9.25
C LEU A 77 2.35 -11.48 9.32
N ALA A 78 2.82 -12.22 8.31
CA ALA A 78 2.80 -13.69 8.31
C ALA A 78 3.75 -14.26 9.36
N LEU A 79 4.91 -13.63 9.62
CA LEU A 79 5.80 -13.97 10.74
C LEU A 79 5.08 -13.76 12.08
N ALA A 80 4.41 -12.63 12.27
CA ALA A 80 3.58 -12.41 13.45
C ALA A 80 2.45 -13.46 13.56
N GLY A 81 1.92 -13.92 12.42
CA GLY A 81 0.94 -14.99 12.35
C GLY A 81 1.40 -16.31 12.95
N LEU A 82 2.72 -16.62 12.95
CA LEU A 82 3.27 -17.85 13.53
C LEU A 82 3.05 -17.96 15.05
N MET A 83 2.76 -16.84 15.73
CA MET A 83 2.43 -16.88 17.17
C MET A 83 1.08 -17.55 17.48
N HIS A 84 0.22 -17.75 16.47
CA HIS A 84 -1.05 -18.46 16.64
C HIS A 84 -0.86 -19.98 16.51
N HIS A 85 -1.37 -20.75 17.48
CA HIS A 85 -1.26 -22.21 17.46
C HIS A 85 -2.15 -22.86 16.40
N ASN A 86 -3.33 -22.28 16.16
CA ASN A 86 -4.31 -22.79 15.21
C ASN A 86 -4.03 -22.22 13.79
N LEU A 87 -3.90 -23.09 12.80
CA LEU A 87 -3.64 -22.72 11.39
C LEU A 87 -4.71 -21.80 10.80
N ARG A 88 -5.99 -22.05 11.13
CA ARG A 88 -7.10 -21.21 10.69
C ARG A 88 -7.02 -19.79 11.29
N ARG A 89 -6.62 -19.69 12.56
CA ARG A 89 -6.39 -18.41 13.22
C ARG A 89 -5.21 -17.67 12.61
N MET A 90 -4.09 -18.36 12.42
CA MET A 90 -2.92 -17.82 11.72
C MET A 90 -3.33 -17.17 10.37
N PHE A 91 -4.06 -17.93 9.55
CA PHE A 91 -4.51 -17.45 8.23
C PHE A 91 -5.45 -16.24 8.34
N SER A 92 -6.53 -16.35 9.11
CA SER A 92 -7.55 -15.29 9.20
C SER A 92 -7.01 -14.00 9.81
N VAL A 93 -6.24 -14.09 10.92
CA VAL A 93 -5.73 -12.90 11.62
C VAL A 93 -4.70 -12.18 10.74
N THR A 94 -3.81 -12.92 10.08
CA THR A 94 -2.82 -12.32 9.18
C THR A 94 -3.49 -11.65 7.97
N LEU A 95 -4.48 -12.30 7.37
CA LEU A 95 -5.19 -11.74 6.23
C LEU A 95 -5.93 -10.45 6.61
N VAL A 96 -6.64 -10.44 7.75
CA VAL A 96 -7.32 -9.25 8.27
C VAL A 96 -6.32 -8.13 8.56
N SER A 97 -5.18 -8.43 9.20
CA SER A 97 -4.12 -7.45 9.47
C SER A 97 -3.57 -6.84 8.19
N PHE A 98 -3.41 -7.65 7.15
CA PHE A 98 -2.95 -7.17 5.85
C PHE A 98 -4.00 -6.26 5.18
N PHE A 99 -5.29 -6.62 5.22
CA PHE A 99 -6.35 -5.74 4.72
C PHE A 99 -6.44 -4.42 5.49
N ILE A 100 -6.25 -4.44 6.82
CA ILE A 100 -6.14 -3.20 7.62
C ILE A 100 -5.01 -2.34 7.07
N THR A 101 -3.86 -2.92 6.73
CA THR A 101 -2.72 -2.19 6.16
C THR A 101 -3.08 -1.52 4.83
N LEU A 102 -3.77 -2.22 3.92
CA LEU A 102 -4.20 -1.65 2.64
C LEU A 102 -5.21 -0.52 2.84
N VAL A 103 -6.17 -0.69 3.74
CA VAL A 103 -7.18 0.35 4.06
C VAL A 103 -6.50 1.58 4.63
N MET A 104 -5.56 1.42 5.55
CA MET A 104 -4.80 2.54 6.12
C MET A 104 -3.97 3.26 5.07
N ALA A 105 -3.32 2.53 4.16
CA ALA A 105 -2.59 3.11 3.04
C ALA A 105 -3.51 3.96 2.15
N PHE A 106 -4.70 3.46 1.85
CA PHE A 106 -5.68 4.18 1.06
C PHE A 106 -6.19 5.44 1.76
N LEU A 107 -6.60 5.33 3.03
CA LEU A 107 -7.14 6.46 3.81
C LEU A 107 -6.11 7.58 3.98
N PHE A 108 -4.87 7.23 4.31
CA PHE A 108 -3.79 8.21 4.40
C PHE A 108 -3.48 8.84 3.04
N GLY A 109 -3.52 8.06 1.96
CA GLY A 109 -3.42 8.60 0.62
C GLY A 109 -4.49 9.63 0.30
N MET A 110 -5.75 9.39 0.71
CA MET A 110 -6.83 10.38 0.56
C MET A 110 -6.58 11.64 1.40
N VAL A 111 -6.05 11.49 2.62
CA VAL A 111 -5.61 12.63 3.43
C VAL A 111 -4.50 13.41 2.71
N GLY A 112 -3.52 12.70 2.14
CA GLY A 112 -2.45 13.32 1.35
C GLY A 112 -2.98 14.08 0.14
N LEU A 113 -3.95 13.51 -0.57
CA LEU A 113 -4.64 14.16 -1.69
C LEU A 113 -5.31 15.47 -1.24
N TYR A 114 -6.06 15.42 -0.15
CA TYR A 114 -6.71 16.60 0.44
C TYR A 114 -5.69 17.64 0.87
N MET A 115 -4.62 17.24 1.58
CA MET A 115 -3.55 18.17 1.98
C MET A 115 -2.84 18.79 0.77
N GLY A 116 -2.65 18.02 -0.30
CA GLY A 116 -2.11 18.52 -1.56
C GLY A 116 -3.02 19.56 -2.22
N SER A 117 -4.34 19.38 -2.13
CA SER A 117 -5.31 20.33 -2.71
C SER A 117 -5.41 21.65 -1.95
N THR A 118 -5.11 21.65 -0.65
CA THR A 118 -5.17 22.85 0.21
C THR A 118 -3.86 23.65 0.20
N LYS A 119 -2.74 23.02 -0.16
CA LYS A 119 -1.45 23.71 -0.29
C LYS A 119 -1.43 24.47 -1.61
N THR A 120 -1.84 25.71 -1.59
CA THR A 120 -1.49 26.69 -2.63
C THR A 120 0.01 26.93 -2.50
N GLY A 121 0.80 26.42 -3.47
CA GLY A 121 2.26 26.40 -3.36
C GLY A 121 2.83 27.79 -3.18
N GLY A 122 3.67 27.97 -2.17
CA GLY A 122 4.64 29.05 -2.14
C GLY A 122 5.70 28.81 -3.24
N ASP A 123 6.35 29.85 -3.71
CA ASP A 123 7.33 29.79 -4.82
C ASP A 123 8.41 28.72 -4.61
N ASP A 124 8.80 28.42 -3.37
CA ASP A 124 9.80 27.41 -3.02
C ASP A 124 9.38 25.98 -3.36
N VAL A 125 8.08 25.67 -3.37
CA VAL A 125 7.57 24.32 -3.67
C VAL A 125 7.62 24.06 -5.19
N TYR A 126 7.39 25.08 -6.01
CA TYR A 126 7.45 24.96 -7.46
C TYR A 126 8.89 24.80 -7.99
N LEU A 127 9.88 25.25 -7.25
CA LEU A 127 11.29 25.11 -7.62
C LEU A 127 11.81 23.66 -7.59
N SER A 128 11.10 22.78 -6.86
CA SER A 128 11.47 21.34 -6.75
C SER A 128 10.75 20.44 -7.77
N LEU A 129 9.88 21.01 -8.60
CA LEU A 129 9.12 20.24 -9.59
C LEU A 129 9.95 20.00 -10.86
N PRO A 130 9.68 18.90 -11.60
CA PRO A 130 10.24 18.71 -12.92
C PRO A 130 9.91 19.89 -13.84
N PRO A 131 10.79 20.23 -14.82
CA PRO A 131 10.53 21.31 -15.76
C PRO A 131 9.31 20.98 -16.63
N ASP A 132 8.63 22.04 -17.13
CA ASP A 132 7.52 21.97 -18.08
C ASP A 132 6.24 21.27 -17.56
N ILE A 133 5.93 21.37 -16.26
CA ILE A 133 4.64 20.95 -15.71
C ILE A 133 3.60 22.02 -16.02
N LYS A 134 2.51 21.61 -16.67
CA LYS A 134 1.40 22.51 -17.04
C LYS A 134 0.42 22.71 -15.89
N ASP A 135 0.23 21.67 -15.05
CA ASP A 135 -0.68 21.70 -13.90
C ASP A 135 0.05 21.28 -12.59
N PRO A 136 0.81 22.21 -11.99
CA PRO A 136 1.52 21.95 -10.75
C PRO A 136 0.60 21.59 -9.59
N HIS A 137 -0.63 22.10 -9.57
CA HIS A 137 -1.58 21.86 -8.50
C HIS A 137 -1.98 20.38 -8.42
N HIS A 138 -2.51 19.81 -9.51
CA HIS A 138 -2.88 18.39 -9.55
C HIS A 138 -1.66 17.47 -9.45
N PHE A 139 -0.50 17.90 -9.96
CA PHE A 139 0.75 17.17 -9.79
C PHE A 139 1.10 17.00 -8.30
N MET A 140 1.08 18.09 -7.53
CA MET A 140 1.35 18.09 -6.09
C MET A 140 0.30 17.29 -5.30
N MET A 141 -0.96 17.35 -5.70
CA MET A 141 -2.02 16.54 -5.10
C MET A 141 -1.68 15.05 -5.18
N VAL A 142 -1.30 14.56 -6.37
CA VAL A 142 -0.96 13.17 -6.58
C VAL A 142 0.35 12.81 -5.88
N GLN A 143 1.35 13.67 -5.91
CA GLN A 143 2.61 13.43 -5.20
C GLN A 143 2.39 13.26 -3.68
N ASN A 144 1.59 14.14 -3.06
CA ASN A 144 1.24 13.99 -1.64
C ASN A 144 0.40 12.73 -1.39
N MET A 145 -0.56 12.43 -2.27
CA MET A 145 -1.35 11.21 -2.21
C MET A 145 -0.45 9.96 -2.16
N GLN A 146 0.54 9.87 -3.03
CA GLN A 146 1.50 8.76 -3.07
C GLN A 146 2.35 8.68 -1.79
N ASN A 147 2.92 9.81 -1.35
CA ASN A 147 3.77 9.86 -0.17
C ASN A 147 3.02 9.47 1.11
N PHE A 148 1.81 9.99 1.30
CA PHE A 148 0.99 9.67 2.47
C PHE A 148 0.50 8.22 2.47
N SER A 149 0.29 7.61 1.32
CA SER A 149 -0.04 6.18 1.22
C SER A 149 1.04 5.29 1.85
N TYR A 150 2.31 5.60 1.65
CA TYR A 150 3.40 4.87 2.32
C TYR A 150 3.38 5.05 3.84
N VAL A 151 3.12 6.27 4.32
CA VAL A 151 2.95 6.53 5.77
C VAL A 151 1.78 5.73 6.33
N GLY A 152 0.67 5.68 5.59
CA GLY A 152 -0.51 4.88 5.94
C GLY A 152 -0.22 3.38 5.99
N ALA A 153 0.57 2.85 5.06
CA ALA A 153 0.99 1.45 5.06
C ALA A 153 1.83 1.12 6.30
N LEU A 154 2.76 2.01 6.69
CA LEU A 154 3.53 1.85 7.92
C LEU A 154 2.63 1.88 9.17
N ALA A 155 1.70 2.84 9.27
CA ALA A 155 0.73 2.88 10.36
C ALA A 155 -0.14 1.60 10.39
N GLY A 156 -0.57 1.14 9.22
CA GLY A 156 -1.37 -0.07 9.08
C GLY A 156 -0.67 -1.35 9.55
N ILE A 157 0.66 -1.47 9.32
CA ILE A 157 1.45 -2.58 9.86
C ILE A 157 1.45 -2.56 11.39
N PHE A 158 1.69 -1.42 12.01
CA PHE A 158 1.66 -1.34 13.47
C PHE A 158 0.30 -1.75 14.02
N ILE A 159 -0.80 -1.26 13.42
CA ILE A 159 -2.16 -1.65 13.80
C ILE A 159 -2.37 -3.15 13.59
N GLY A 160 -1.90 -3.72 12.47
CA GLY A 160 -1.96 -5.14 12.19
C GLY A 160 -1.21 -6.00 13.21
N LEU A 161 -0.01 -5.58 13.63
CA LEU A 161 0.76 -6.25 14.68
C LEU A 161 0.04 -6.19 16.04
N PHE A 162 -0.51 -5.03 16.41
CA PHE A 162 -1.35 -4.91 17.61
C PHE A 162 -2.58 -5.82 17.54
N TYR A 163 -3.20 -5.94 16.37
CA TYR A 163 -4.34 -6.85 16.18
C TYR A 163 -3.93 -8.32 16.39
N HIS A 164 -2.74 -8.74 15.94
CA HIS A 164 -2.19 -10.07 16.24
C HIS A 164 -2.03 -10.31 17.74
N LEU A 165 -1.46 -9.35 18.47
CA LEU A 165 -1.28 -9.44 19.92
C LEU A 165 -2.63 -9.51 20.65
N TYR A 166 -3.58 -8.66 20.25
CA TYR A 166 -4.94 -8.65 20.81
C TYR A 166 -5.63 -10.01 20.64
N GLN A 167 -5.60 -10.58 19.43
CA GLN A 167 -6.24 -11.87 19.14
C GLN A 167 -5.57 -13.02 19.89
N ARG A 168 -4.25 -13.01 20.00
CA ARG A 168 -3.51 -13.99 20.79
C ARG A 168 -3.93 -13.96 22.27
N ASN A 169 -4.02 -12.78 22.86
CA ASN A 169 -4.42 -12.61 24.24
C ASN A 169 -5.88 -13.05 24.49
N LYS A 170 -6.75 -12.78 23.53
CA LYS A 170 -8.15 -13.22 23.56
C LYS A 170 -8.25 -14.77 23.54
N ASP A 171 -7.51 -15.42 22.64
CA ASP A 171 -7.49 -16.87 22.53
C ASP A 171 -6.97 -17.52 23.84
N ARG A 172 -5.92 -16.95 24.43
CA ARG A 172 -5.37 -17.43 25.71
C ARG A 172 -6.38 -17.37 26.86
N LYS A 173 -7.13 -16.26 26.97
CA LYS A 173 -8.16 -16.12 28.02
C LYS A 173 -9.29 -17.12 27.85
N LEU A 174 -9.73 -17.40 26.62
CA LEU A 174 -10.75 -18.40 26.35
C LEU A 174 -10.34 -19.82 26.75
N HIS A 175 -9.07 -20.19 26.54
CA HIS A 175 -8.55 -21.50 26.98
C HIS A 175 -8.57 -21.65 28.51
N LEU A 176 -8.17 -20.62 29.25
CA LEU A 176 -8.20 -20.64 30.72
C LEU A 176 -9.60 -20.80 31.32
N GLN A 177 -10.63 -20.20 30.67
CA GLN A 177 -12.04 -20.29 31.11
C GLN A 177 -12.68 -21.65 30.84
N ILE A 178 -12.12 -22.47 29.97
CA ILE A 178 -12.63 -23.82 29.65
C ILE A 178 -12.01 -24.87 30.58
N GLU A 179 -10.86 -24.55 31.17
CA GLU A 179 -10.14 -25.45 32.09
C GLU A 179 -10.60 -25.28 33.56
N GLU A 180 -11.39 -24.25 33.89
CA GLU A 180 -12.08 -24.05 35.18
C GLU A 180 -13.48 -24.69 35.17
#